data_edb4491771dca52f5d65b52078ff1d97
#
_entry.id   edb4491771dca52f5d65b52078ff1d97
#
_cell.length_a   1.000
_cell.length_b   1.000
_cell.length_c   1.000
_cell.angle_alpha   90.00
_cell.angle_beta   90.00
_cell.angle_gamma   90.00
#
_symmetry.space_group_name_H-M   'P 1'
#
loop_
_entity.id
_entity.type
_entity.pdbx_description
1 polymer ?
#
loop_
_entity_poly.entity_id
_entity_poly.type
_entity_poly.pdbx_seq_one_letter_code
_entity_poly.pdbx_strand_id
1 'polypeptide(L)' 'MVESYQATIEWSGPASLATTFLAVASRTGCSAKMTEDGSLANLVIIVEDSSIQSLRNRVDELLVALSDIEENTD' A
#
# COMPACT_ATOMS: atom_id res chain seq x y z
N MET A 1 26.62 -0.84 -10.76
CA MET A 1 25.85 -0.10 -9.74
C MET A 1 24.38 -0.41 -9.91
N VAL A 2 23.75 -0.86 -8.85
CA VAL A 2 22.33 -1.18 -8.91
C VAL A 2 21.54 0.05 -8.48
N GLU A 3 20.70 0.54 -9.37
CA GLU A 3 19.80 1.62 -9.04
C GLU A 3 18.47 1.04 -8.59
N SER A 4 17.93 1.59 -7.55
CA SER A 4 16.61 1.20 -7.09
C SER A 4 15.75 2.44 -6.88
N TYR A 5 14.48 2.29 -7.17
CA TYR A 5 13.49 3.35 -7.00
C TYR A 5 12.51 2.95 -5.93
N GLN A 6 12.02 3.92 -5.20
CA GLN A 6 11.15 3.68 -4.08
C GLN A 6 10.00 4.67 -4.09
N ALA A 7 8.81 4.17 -3.82
CA ALA A 7 7.63 5.00 -3.65
C ALA A 7 7.01 4.69 -2.29
N THR A 8 6.53 5.72 -1.62
CA THR A 8 5.88 5.58 -0.32
C THR A 8 4.43 6.02 -0.44
N ILE A 9 3.51 5.16 -0.01
CA ILE A 9 2.09 5.45 -0.01
C ILE A 9 1.63 5.51 1.44
N GLU A 10 1.01 6.62 1.83
CA GLU A 10 0.47 6.78 3.17
C GLU A 10 -1.04 6.82 3.11
N TRP A 11 -1.68 6.12 4.04
CA TRP A 11 -3.13 6.05 4.13
C TRP A 11 -3.54 6.02 5.59
N SER A 12 -4.68 6.62 5.90
CA SER A 12 -5.24 6.56 7.24
C SER A 12 -6.74 6.36 7.15
N GLY A 13 -7.29 5.62 8.11
CA GLY A 13 -8.70 5.33 8.13
C GLY A 13 -9.02 4.21 9.12
N PRO A 14 -10.17 3.54 8.96
CA PRO A 14 -10.58 2.48 9.89
C PRO A 14 -9.58 1.33 9.92
N ALA A 15 -9.33 0.79 11.12
CA ALA A 15 -8.38 -0.29 11.32
C ALA A 15 -8.75 -1.54 10.52
N SER A 16 -10.04 -1.80 10.33
CA SER A 16 -10.49 -2.96 9.56
C SER A 16 -10.07 -2.88 8.09
N LEU A 17 -10.12 -1.68 7.50
CA LEU A 17 -9.65 -1.46 6.14
C LEU A 17 -8.13 -1.54 6.06
N ALA A 18 -7.44 -1.01 7.07
CA ALA A 18 -5.99 -1.05 7.10
C ALA A 18 -5.46 -2.48 7.07
N THR A 19 -6.12 -3.40 7.77
CA THR A 19 -5.74 -4.81 7.78
C THR A 19 -5.87 -5.42 6.37
N THR A 20 -6.95 -5.09 5.68
CA THR A 20 -7.16 -5.56 4.31
C THR A 20 -6.10 -5.01 3.36
N PHE A 21 -5.80 -3.71 3.47
CA PHE A 21 -4.77 -3.09 2.66
C PHE A 21 -3.39 -3.70 2.92
N LEU A 22 -3.11 -4.01 4.19
CA LEU A 22 -1.86 -4.65 4.57
C LEU A 22 -1.72 -6.02 3.90
N ALA A 23 -2.79 -6.79 3.85
CA ALA A 23 -2.80 -8.09 3.19
C ALA A 23 -2.54 -7.94 1.68
N VAL A 24 -3.16 -6.93 1.05
CA VAL A 24 -2.95 -6.67 -0.37
C VAL A 24 -1.49 -6.28 -0.63
N ALA A 25 -0.93 -5.40 0.20
CA ALA A 25 0.46 -4.99 0.05
C ALA A 25 1.41 -6.18 0.19
N SER A 26 1.14 -7.09 1.12
CA SER A 26 1.95 -8.28 1.30
C SER A 26 1.93 -9.18 0.07
N ARG A 27 0.76 -9.31 -0.57
CA ARG A 27 0.63 -10.12 -1.78
C ARG A 27 1.45 -9.56 -2.94
N THR A 28 1.56 -8.25 -3.03
CA THR A 28 2.29 -7.61 -4.12
C THR A 28 3.78 -7.50 -3.82
N GLY A 29 4.23 -8.02 -2.68
CA GLY A 29 5.64 -8.00 -2.32
C GLY A 29 6.12 -6.64 -1.83
N CYS A 30 5.20 -5.80 -1.38
CA CYS A 30 5.54 -4.49 -0.84
C CYS A 30 5.76 -4.57 0.66
N SER A 31 6.60 -3.69 1.18
CA SER A 31 6.75 -3.52 2.62
C SER A 31 5.65 -2.62 3.14
N ALA A 32 5.07 -2.97 4.27
CA ALA A 32 3.99 -2.18 4.85
C ALA A 32 4.10 -2.16 6.36
N LYS A 33 3.76 -1.02 6.93
CA LYS A 33 3.70 -0.85 8.38
C LYS A 33 2.35 -0.27 8.76
N MET A 34 1.76 -0.79 9.80
CA MET A 34 0.49 -0.29 10.31
C MET A 34 0.65 0.13 11.76
N THR A 35 0.12 1.31 12.07
CA THR A 35 0.08 1.83 13.42
C THR A 35 -1.38 2.11 13.77
N GLU A 36 -1.85 1.60 14.89
CA GLU A 36 -3.21 1.82 15.32
C GLU A 36 -3.29 2.84 16.43
N ASP A 37 -4.34 3.67 16.38
CA ASP A 37 -4.63 4.65 17.40
C ASP A 37 -6.15 4.65 17.60
N GLY A 38 -6.61 3.89 18.59
CA GLY A 38 -8.04 3.71 18.82
C GLY A 38 -8.65 2.87 17.69
N SER A 39 -9.71 3.40 17.09
CA SER A 39 -10.37 2.72 15.98
C SER A 39 -9.78 3.09 14.62
N LEU A 40 -8.83 4.02 14.61
CA LEU A 40 -8.18 4.46 13.38
C LEU A 40 -6.80 3.81 13.25
N ALA A 41 -6.35 3.68 12.02
CA ALA A 41 -5.03 3.13 11.73
C ALA A 41 -4.35 3.97 10.67
N ASN A 42 -3.03 4.05 10.76
CA ASN A 42 -2.19 4.65 9.74
C ASN A 42 -1.40 3.55 9.06
N LEU A 43 -1.38 3.59 7.75
CA LEU A 43 -0.70 2.58 6.95
C LEU A 43 0.33 3.25 6.05
N VAL A 44 1.55 2.74 6.08
CA VAL A 44 2.63 3.19 5.20
C VAL A 44 3.06 2.01 4.37
N ILE A 45 2.97 2.15 3.06
CA ILE A 45 3.36 1.10 2.12
C ILE A 45 4.56 1.59 1.32
N ILE A 46 5.60 0.78 1.29
CA ILE A 46 6.83 1.11 0.57
C ILE A 46 6.97 0.13 -0.59
N VAL A 47 7.04 0.67 -1.79
CA VAL A 47 7.22 -0.11 -3.02
C VAL A 47 8.61 0.17 -3.56
N GLU A 48 9.40 -0.87 -3.81
CA GLU A 48 10.73 -0.74 -4.37
C GLU A 48 10.82 -1.53 -5.66
N ASP A 49 11.54 -0.99 -6.64
CA ASP A 49 11.79 -1.68 -7.89
C ASP A 49 13.07 -1.15 -8.51
N SER A 50 13.70 -1.96 -9.34
CA SER A 50 14.90 -1.58 -10.07
C SER A 50 14.58 -0.79 -11.34
N SER A 51 13.33 -0.73 -11.75
CA SER A 51 12.86 -0.02 -12.93
C SER A 51 11.78 0.97 -12.53
N ILE A 52 11.92 2.23 -12.98
CA ILE A 52 10.93 3.26 -12.65
C ILE A 52 9.59 2.95 -13.30
N GLN A 53 9.59 2.34 -14.48
CA GLN A 53 8.34 1.97 -15.15
C GLN A 53 7.62 0.85 -14.40
N SER A 54 8.36 -0.16 -13.97
CA SER A 54 7.78 -1.23 -13.16
C SER A 54 7.26 -0.70 -11.83
N LEU A 55 7.99 0.23 -11.22
CA LEU A 55 7.57 0.86 -9.97
C LEU A 55 6.22 1.56 -10.15
N ARG A 56 6.08 2.34 -11.21
CA ARG A 56 4.83 3.05 -11.50
C ARG A 56 3.68 2.08 -11.72
N ASN A 57 3.93 0.99 -12.46
CA ASN A 57 2.90 -0.02 -12.70
C ASN A 57 2.44 -0.66 -11.39
N ARG A 58 3.38 -0.97 -10.51
CA ARG A 58 3.05 -1.59 -9.22
C ARG A 58 2.27 -0.63 -8.33
N VAL A 59 2.68 0.64 -8.32
CA VAL A 59 1.97 1.66 -7.53
C VAL A 59 0.55 1.83 -8.07
N ASP A 60 0.39 1.90 -9.40
CA ASP A 60 -0.92 2.03 -10.02
C ASP A 60 -1.83 0.84 -9.68
N GLU A 61 -1.30 -0.38 -9.78
CA GLU A 61 -2.05 -1.58 -9.42
C GLU A 61 -2.49 -1.56 -7.97
N LEU A 62 -1.59 -1.14 -7.08
CA LEU A 62 -1.88 -1.07 -5.66
C LEU A 62 -2.96 -0.04 -5.38
N LEU A 63 -2.88 1.14 -6.00
CA LEU A 63 -3.87 2.20 -5.81
C LEU A 63 -5.24 1.77 -6.32
N VAL A 64 -5.29 1.06 -7.44
CA VAL A 64 -6.55 0.53 -7.97
C VAL A 64 -7.15 -0.49 -6.99
N ALA A 65 -6.32 -1.36 -6.45
CA ALA A 65 -6.79 -2.37 -5.49
C ALA A 65 -7.31 -1.71 -4.21
N LEU A 66 -6.62 -0.68 -3.71
CA LEU A 66 -7.07 0.04 -2.51
C LEU A 66 -8.38 0.78 -2.78
N SER A 67 -8.51 1.38 -3.95
CA SER A 67 -9.73 2.08 -4.33
C SER A 67 -10.92 1.13 -4.43
N ASP A 68 -10.71 -0.06 -5.01
CA ASP A 68 -11.74 -1.10 -5.07
C ASP A 68 -12.22 -1.51 -3.69
N ILE A 69 -11.28 -1.69 -2.77
CA ILE A 69 -11.62 -2.09 -1.40
C ILE A 69 -12.47 -1.01 -0.73
N GLU A 70 -12.10 0.27 -0.91
CA GLU A 70 -12.85 1.38 -0.34
C GLU A 70 -14.26 1.46 -0.91
N GLU A 71 -14.42 1.26 -2.22
CA GLU A 71 -15.73 1.30 -2.86
C GLU A 71 -16.64 0.18 -2.40
N ASN A 72 -16.08 -0.97 -2.06
CA ASN A 72 -16.86 -2.15 -1.67
C ASN A 72 -17.13 -2.23 -0.17
N THR A 73 -16.69 -1.22 0.59
CA THR A 73 -16.84 -1.21 2.04
C THR A 73 -17.92 -0.22 2.46
N ASP A 74 -19.12 -0.48 2.14
CA ASP A 74 -20.23 0.36 2.60
C ASP A 74 -20.87 -0.22 3.84
#